data_065a029d077a084255d48ec4b65b3fc9
#
_entry.id   065a029d077a084255d48ec4b65b3fc9
#
_cell.length_a   1.000
_cell.length_b   1.000
_cell.length_c   1.000
_cell.angle_alpha   90.00
_cell.angle_beta   90.00
_cell.angle_gamma   90.00
#
_symmetry.space_group_name_H-M   'P 1'
#
loop_
_entity.id
_entity.type
_entity.pdbx_description
1 polymer ?
#
loop_
_entity_poly.entity_id
_entity_poly.type
_entity_poly.pdbx_seq_one_letter_code
_entity_poly.pdbx_strand_id
1 'polypeptide(L)'
;IDRSRGLGDVYKRQPSKDLLKDIEIIVFDLQDVGVRFYTYISTLHYVMEACAENNIALIVLDRPNPNGFYVDGPVLENSFKSFVGMHPVPIVHGLTIGEYATMINGQKWLNNGNICSLKVVTCLNYNHSIRYSLPIPPSPNLPNMMSVYLYPSLCFFEGTDISVGRGTDFPFQVFGSPNLKEGKFKFTPISKFGAKNPKHKGVLCVGNDLRNINIDSLN
;
A
#
# COMPACT_ATOMS: atom_id res chain seq x y z
N ILE A 1 -9.82 -5.76 11.57
CA ILE A 1 -10.24 -4.43 11.07
C ILE A 1 -10.89 -4.65 9.72
N ASP A 2 -12.18 -4.35 9.61
CA ASP A 2 -12.93 -4.46 8.35
C ASP A 2 -12.46 -3.37 7.38
N ARG A 3 -11.63 -3.75 6.38
CA ARG A 3 -11.08 -2.87 5.35
C ARG A 3 -12.07 -2.60 4.19
N SER A 4 -13.32 -3.08 4.29
CA SER A 4 -14.32 -2.96 3.22
C SER A 4 -15.18 -1.69 3.32
N ARG A 5 -14.95 -0.83 4.30
CA ARG A 5 -15.69 0.43 4.42
C ARG A 5 -15.08 1.45 3.46
N GLY A 6 -15.91 1.86 2.51
CA GLY A 6 -15.55 2.80 1.48
C GLY A 6 -15.07 4.15 2.02
N LEU A 7 -14.69 5.03 1.11
CA LEU A 7 -14.15 6.40 1.28
C LEU A 7 -14.89 7.34 2.28
N GLY A 8 -15.93 6.86 2.98
CA GLY A 8 -16.75 7.64 3.91
C GLY A 8 -16.19 7.85 5.32
N ASP A 9 -15.19 7.07 5.77
CA ASP A 9 -14.64 7.18 7.13
C ASP A 9 -13.31 7.98 7.20
N VAL A 10 -13.19 9.03 6.41
CA VAL A 10 -11.99 9.90 6.35
C VAL A 10 -11.66 10.56 7.71
N TYR A 11 -12.62 10.64 8.63
CA TYR A 11 -12.49 11.40 9.87
C TYR A 11 -12.00 10.60 11.10
N LYS A 12 -11.74 9.29 11.00
CA LYS A 12 -11.34 8.44 12.15
C LYS A 12 -10.13 7.55 11.85
N ARG A 13 -9.11 8.05 11.20
CA ARG A 13 -7.93 7.26 10.87
C ARG A 13 -6.83 7.34 11.92
N GLN A 14 -6.84 8.38 12.71
CA GLN A 14 -5.94 8.55 13.84
C GLN A 14 -6.55 7.91 15.09
N PRO A 15 -5.76 7.19 15.93
CA PRO A 15 -6.23 6.72 17.22
C PRO A 15 -6.70 7.88 18.09
N SER A 16 -7.88 7.74 18.72
CA SER A 16 -8.41 8.77 19.62
C SER A 16 -7.62 8.81 20.93
N LYS A 17 -7.63 9.95 21.63
CA LYS A 17 -6.99 10.10 22.95
C LYS A 17 -7.47 9.05 23.95
N ASP A 18 -8.76 8.69 23.92
CA ASP A 18 -9.32 7.69 24.83
C ASP A 18 -8.74 6.30 24.60
N LEU A 19 -8.43 5.94 23.33
CA LEU A 19 -7.77 4.68 22.99
C LEU A 19 -6.28 4.66 23.35
N LEU A 20 -5.68 5.84 23.56
CA LEU A 20 -4.27 6.02 23.90
C LEU A 20 -4.02 6.24 25.39
N LYS A 21 -5.10 6.33 26.17
CA LYS A 21 -4.99 6.48 27.63
C LYS A 21 -4.23 5.27 28.21
N ASP A 22 -3.27 5.57 29.08
CA ASP A 22 -2.43 4.58 29.77
C ASP A 22 -1.51 3.78 28.84
N ILE A 23 -1.29 4.24 27.59
CA ILE A 23 -0.32 3.67 26.65
C ILE A 23 0.95 4.51 26.69
N GLU A 24 2.07 3.87 27.01
CA GLU A 24 3.41 4.49 27.04
C GLU A 24 4.17 4.30 25.73
N ILE A 25 3.95 3.17 25.06
CA ILE A 25 4.66 2.79 23.82
C ILE A 25 3.69 2.17 22.83
N ILE A 26 3.80 2.57 21.57
CA ILE A 26 3.13 1.90 20.45
C ILE A 26 4.19 1.16 19.62
N VAL A 27 3.88 -0.07 19.21
CA VAL A 27 4.70 -0.85 18.30
C VAL A 27 3.98 -0.93 16.94
N PHE A 28 4.67 -0.51 15.88
CA PHE A 28 4.18 -0.61 14.51
C PHE A 28 4.91 -1.75 13.80
N ASP A 29 4.16 -2.81 13.43
CA ASP A 29 4.69 -4.01 12.79
C ASP A 29 3.76 -4.42 11.63
N LEU A 30 3.85 -3.70 10.50
CA LEU A 30 3.05 -3.95 9.30
C LEU A 30 3.96 -4.06 8.08
N GLN A 31 3.67 -5.06 7.21
CA GLN A 31 4.40 -5.26 5.96
C GLN A 31 3.90 -4.29 4.89
N ASP A 32 4.70 -3.30 4.53
CA ASP A 32 4.49 -2.45 3.36
C ASP A 32 5.00 -3.12 2.07
N VAL A 33 4.62 -2.60 0.90
CA VAL A 33 5.07 -3.10 -0.40
C VAL A 33 5.83 -2.06 -1.24
N GLY A 34 6.18 -0.92 -0.64
CA GLY A 34 7.01 0.11 -1.28
C GLY A 34 6.30 0.96 -2.32
N VAL A 35 4.97 1.00 -2.29
CA VAL A 35 4.16 1.71 -3.29
C VAL A 35 3.28 2.74 -2.61
N ARG A 36 3.36 4.01 -3.05
CA ARG A 36 2.73 5.17 -2.40
C ARG A 36 1.24 5.00 -2.06
N PHE A 37 0.46 4.35 -2.90
CA PHE A 37 -0.96 4.13 -2.67
C PHE A 37 -1.28 2.84 -1.88
N TYR A 38 -0.27 2.09 -1.44
CA TYR A 38 -0.44 1.03 -0.44
C TYR A 38 -0.42 1.68 0.94
N THR A 39 -1.59 1.79 1.57
CA THR A 39 -1.90 2.80 2.58
C THR A 39 -1.27 2.62 3.97
N TYR A 40 -0.36 1.65 4.16
CA TYR A 40 0.31 1.47 5.45
C TYR A 40 1.24 2.62 5.81
N ILE A 41 1.87 3.28 4.83
CA ILE A 41 2.63 4.51 5.07
C ILE A 41 1.74 5.66 5.55
N SER A 42 0.49 5.73 5.08
CA SER A 42 -0.48 6.73 5.55
C SER A 42 -1.01 6.38 6.95
N THR A 43 -1.19 5.08 7.25
CA THR A 43 -1.53 4.61 8.60
C THR A 43 -0.39 4.93 9.57
N LEU A 44 0.86 4.68 9.17
CA LEU A 44 2.06 5.03 9.93
C LEU A 44 2.07 6.53 10.28
N HIS A 45 1.82 7.40 9.29
CA HIS A 45 1.75 8.85 9.51
C HIS A 45 0.75 9.20 10.62
N TYR A 46 -0.47 8.69 10.57
CA TYR A 46 -1.47 8.97 11.61
C TYR A 46 -1.12 8.38 12.97
N VAL A 47 -0.45 7.24 13.01
CA VAL A 47 0.07 6.69 14.27
C VAL A 47 1.17 7.58 14.83
N MET A 48 2.12 8.03 13.99
CA MET A 48 3.18 8.96 14.38
C MET A 48 2.62 10.29 14.89
N GLU A 49 1.58 10.80 14.24
CA GLU A 49 0.88 12.02 14.63
C GLU A 49 0.25 11.87 16.03
N ALA A 50 -0.51 10.78 16.23
CA ALA A 50 -1.12 10.48 17.52
C ALA A 50 -0.07 10.31 18.64
N CYS A 51 1.05 9.66 18.35
CA CYS A 51 2.16 9.51 19.28
C CYS A 51 2.77 10.88 19.65
N ALA A 52 3.04 11.72 18.64
CA ALA A 52 3.62 13.05 18.87
C ALA A 52 2.70 13.96 19.71
N GLU A 53 1.39 13.96 19.42
CA GLU A 53 0.39 14.75 20.12
C GLU A 53 0.17 14.33 21.58
N ASN A 54 0.42 13.06 21.91
CA ASN A 54 0.18 12.49 23.24
C ASN A 54 1.47 12.12 23.99
N ASN A 55 2.65 12.50 23.50
CA ASN A 55 3.97 12.17 24.05
C ASN A 55 4.20 10.67 24.28
N ILE A 56 3.71 9.83 23.35
CA ILE A 56 3.87 8.39 23.36
C ILE A 56 5.06 8.01 22.47
N ALA A 57 5.91 7.09 22.92
CA ALA A 57 7.00 6.57 22.11
C ALA A 57 6.48 5.60 21.03
N LEU A 58 7.02 5.68 19.80
CA LEU A 58 6.72 4.76 18.72
C LEU A 58 7.95 3.90 18.41
N ILE A 59 7.77 2.60 18.40
CA ILE A 59 8.76 1.64 17.91
C ILE A 59 8.26 1.08 16.57
N VAL A 60 9.02 1.26 15.52
CA VAL A 60 8.76 0.63 14.21
C VAL A 60 9.66 -0.60 14.10
N LEU A 61 9.05 -1.78 13.99
CA LEU A 61 9.75 -2.99 13.60
C LEU A 61 9.84 -3.00 12.09
N ASP A 62 11.03 -2.67 11.57
CA ASP A 62 11.23 -2.51 10.15
C ASP A 62 11.10 -3.84 9.41
N ARG A 63 10.67 -3.78 8.16
CA ARG A 63 10.49 -4.96 7.30
C ARG A 63 11.07 -4.70 5.91
N PRO A 64 11.66 -5.72 5.25
CA PRO A 64 12.15 -5.58 3.90
C PRO A 64 11.06 -5.10 2.95
N ASN A 65 11.41 -4.17 2.07
CA ASN A 65 10.53 -3.70 1.01
C ASN A 65 10.70 -4.59 -0.24
N PRO A 66 9.67 -5.32 -0.71
CA PRO A 66 9.78 -6.17 -1.88
C PRO A 66 10.03 -5.39 -3.19
N ASN A 67 9.66 -4.10 -3.24
CA ASN A 67 9.94 -3.17 -4.33
C ASN A 67 11.04 -2.15 -3.95
N GLY A 68 11.87 -2.44 -2.95
CA GLY A 68 12.92 -1.55 -2.45
C GLY A 68 14.13 -1.40 -3.37
N PHE A 69 14.25 -2.21 -4.40
CA PHE A 69 15.41 -2.24 -5.31
C PHE A 69 15.34 -1.21 -6.44
N TYR A 70 14.27 -0.41 -6.53
CA TYR A 70 14.12 0.64 -7.53
C TYR A 70 13.23 1.78 -7.01
N VAL A 71 13.34 2.92 -7.67
CA VAL A 71 12.50 4.11 -7.46
C VAL A 71 11.91 4.49 -8.80
N ASP A 72 10.58 4.68 -8.88
CA ASP A 72 9.91 4.98 -10.14
C ASP A 72 8.61 5.76 -9.97
N GLY A 73 8.19 6.38 -11.07
CA GLY A 73 6.98 7.16 -11.19
C GLY A 73 7.07 8.59 -10.66
N PRO A 74 6.09 9.43 -10.97
CA PRO A 74 6.11 10.84 -10.59
C PRO A 74 5.98 11.03 -9.08
N VAL A 75 6.65 12.06 -8.57
CA VAL A 75 6.47 12.57 -7.21
C VAL A 75 5.05 13.15 -7.08
N LEU A 76 4.39 12.88 -5.95
CA LEU A 76 3.07 13.42 -5.68
C LEU A 76 3.12 14.95 -5.54
N GLU A 77 2.28 15.64 -6.29
CA GLU A 77 2.01 17.06 -6.10
C GLU A 77 1.07 17.27 -4.90
N ASN A 78 1.34 18.30 -4.10
CA ASN A 78 0.58 18.58 -2.88
C ASN A 78 -0.92 18.81 -3.12
N SER A 79 -1.30 19.31 -4.32
CA SER A 79 -2.70 19.50 -4.74
C SER A 79 -3.51 18.20 -4.81
N PHE A 80 -2.83 17.06 -4.98
CA PHE A 80 -3.45 15.72 -5.05
C PHE A 80 -3.30 14.92 -3.76
N LYS A 81 -2.88 15.56 -2.67
CA LYS A 81 -2.69 14.89 -1.39
C LYS A 81 -3.99 14.24 -0.90
N SER A 82 -3.91 12.97 -0.53
CA SER A 82 -5.03 12.17 -0.01
C SER A 82 -4.50 11.01 0.84
N PHE A 83 -5.40 10.18 1.38
CA PHE A 83 -4.98 9.00 2.11
C PHE A 83 -4.23 7.95 1.24
N VAL A 84 -4.52 7.88 -0.04
CA VAL A 84 -3.82 7.01 -1.00
C VAL A 84 -2.58 7.68 -1.63
N GLY A 85 -2.22 8.85 -1.15
CA GLY A 85 -1.05 9.62 -1.57
C GLY A 85 -0.84 10.77 -0.60
N MET A 86 -0.17 10.52 0.53
CA MET A 86 -0.08 11.49 1.63
C MET A 86 1.16 12.38 1.53
N HIS A 87 2.26 11.87 1.00
CA HIS A 87 3.55 12.54 1.01
C HIS A 87 4.11 12.75 -0.41
N PRO A 88 4.94 13.78 -0.62
CA PRO A 88 5.54 14.07 -1.90
C PRO A 88 6.71 13.12 -2.21
N VAL A 89 6.36 11.86 -2.46
CA VAL A 89 7.29 10.79 -2.84
C VAL A 89 6.89 10.19 -4.18
N PRO A 90 7.82 9.51 -4.90
CA PRO A 90 7.50 8.75 -6.11
C PRO A 90 6.48 7.65 -5.85
N ILE A 91 5.89 7.10 -6.92
CA ILE A 91 4.95 5.99 -6.83
C ILE A 91 5.57 4.78 -6.17
N VAL A 92 6.73 4.36 -6.67
CA VAL A 92 7.61 3.39 -6.01
C VAL A 92 8.70 4.18 -5.32
N HIS A 93 8.65 4.24 -3.98
CA HIS A 93 9.51 5.16 -3.22
C HIS A 93 10.84 4.55 -2.78
N GLY A 94 11.01 3.23 -2.94
CA GLY A 94 12.25 2.52 -2.63
C GLY A 94 12.59 2.35 -1.15
N LEU A 95 11.85 2.94 -0.22
CA LEU A 95 12.15 2.95 1.21
C LEU A 95 11.51 1.78 1.95
N THR A 96 12.15 1.29 3.02
CA THR A 96 11.47 0.45 4.02
C THR A 96 10.49 1.28 4.84
N ILE A 97 9.62 0.62 5.60
CA ILE A 97 8.65 1.33 6.44
C ILE A 97 9.34 2.12 7.56
N GLY A 98 10.48 1.63 8.08
CA GLY A 98 11.29 2.31 9.08
C GLY A 98 12.02 3.53 8.53
N GLU A 99 12.58 3.43 7.32
CA GLU A 99 13.18 4.57 6.61
C GLU A 99 12.12 5.62 6.29
N TYR A 100 10.92 5.19 5.91
CA TYR A 100 9.80 6.08 5.65
C TYR A 100 9.36 6.84 6.91
N ALA A 101 9.28 6.17 8.07
CA ALA A 101 9.02 6.82 9.35
C ALA A 101 10.08 7.87 9.70
N THR A 102 11.35 7.53 9.47
CA THR A 102 12.47 8.47 9.69
C THR A 102 12.35 9.68 8.77
N MET A 103 11.96 9.49 7.52
CA MET A 103 11.73 10.58 6.56
C MET A 103 10.56 11.47 7.00
N ILE A 104 9.43 10.93 7.47
CA ILE A 104 8.29 11.72 7.99
C ILE A 104 8.77 12.69 9.07
N ASN A 105 9.53 12.22 10.06
CA ASN A 105 10.11 13.06 11.10
C ASN A 105 11.12 14.08 10.54
N GLY A 106 12.06 13.62 9.72
CA GLY A 106 13.14 14.46 9.19
C GLY A 106 12.62 15.60 8.32
N GLN A 107 11.57 15.36 7.54
CA GLN A 107 10.92 16.36 6.70
C GLN A 107 9.85 17.17 7.44
N LYS A 108 9.60 16.88 8.72
CA LYS A 108 8.58 17.55 9.54
C LYS A 108 7.18 17.50 8.90
N TRP A 109 6.82 16.34 8.36
CA TRP A 109 5.54 16.18 7.66
C TRP A 109 4.34 15.99 8.59
N LEU A 110 4.55 15.83 9.90
CA LEU A 110 3.47 15.81 10.88
C LEU A 110 2.88 17.22 11.06
N ASN A 111 1.62 17.31 11.49
CA ASN A 111 0.93 18.58 11.71
C ASN A 111 1.73 19.48 12.64
N ASN A 112 1.73 20.78 12.36
CA ASN A 112 2.47 21.81 13.09
C ASN A 112 4.00 21.57 13.18
N GLY A 113 4.56 20.69 12.34
CA GLY A 113 5.96 20.31 12.37
C GLY A 113 6.34 19.50 13.61
N ASN A 114 5.38 18.85 14.24
CA ASN A 114 5.61 17.95 15.38
C ASN A 114 6.61 16.84 15.01
N ILE A 115 7.30 16.33 16.00
CA ILE A 115 8.24 15.21 15.85
C ILE A 115 7.80 14.09 16.79
N CYS A 116 7.65 12.90 16.23
CA CYS A 116 7.34 11.69 16.98
C CYS A 116 8.60 11.18 17.68
N SER A 117 8.48 10.75 18.95
CA SER A 117 9.53 9.99 19.64
C SER A 117 9.64 8.61 19.00
N LEU A 118 10.52 8.47 17.99
CA LEU A 118 10.61 7.32 17.10
C LEU A 118 11.86 6.47 17.37
N LYS A 119 11.68 5.17 17.51
CA LYS A 119 12.75 4.17 17.44
C LYS A 119 12.48 3.19 16.29
N VAL A 120 13.42 3.03 15.37
CA VAL A 120 13.37 2.02 14.30
C VAL A 120 14.26 0.85 14.70
N VAL A 121 13.71 -0.36 14.66
CA VAL A 121 14.47 -1.62 14.76
C VAL A 121 14.67 -2.09 13.33
N THR A 122 15.86 -1.90 12.80
CA THR A 122 16.19 -2.15 11.40
C THR A 122 16.28 -3.64 11.07
N CYS A 123 16.03 -3.99 9.80
CA CYS A 123 16.19 -5.36 9.30
C CYS A 123 17.66 -5.76 9.29
N LEU A 124 17.97 -6.94 9.84
CA LEU A 124 19.29 -7.54 9.71
C LEU A 124 19.47 -8.13 8.29
N ASN A 125 20.68 -7.96 7.71
CA ASN A 125 21.06 -8.54 6.43
C ASN A 125 20.16 -8.14 5.25
N TYR A 126 19.48 -7.00 5.31
CA TYR A 126 18.71 -6.42 4.22
C TYR A 126 19.38 -5.14 3.70
N ASN A 127 19.38 -4.97 2.39
CA ASN A 127 19.71 -3.73 1.70
C ASN A 127 18.87 -3.60 0.43
N HIS A 128 18.87 -2.42 -0.19
CA HIS A 128 18.03 -2.11 -1.35
C HIS A 128 18.42 -2.84 -2.64
N SER A 129 19.56 -3.54 -2.72
CA SER A 129 19.89 -4.38 -3.88
C SER A 129 19.23 -5.76 -3.83
N ILE A 130 18.63 -6.14 -2.70
CA ILE A 130 18.01 -7.45 -2.49
C ILE A 130 16.57 -7.44 -2.99
N ARG A 131 16.26 -8.31 -3.95
CA ARG A 131 14.89 -8.66 -4.30
C ARG A 131 14.30 -9.60 -3.25
N TYR A 132 13.56 -9.04 -2.32
CA TYR A 132 12.99 -9.79 -1.20
C TYR A 132 11.64 -10.41 -1.56
N SER A 133 11.53 -11.72 -1.42
CA SER A 133 10.25 -12.41 -1.57
C SER A 133 9.53 -12.49 -0.23
N LEU A 134 8.31 -11.99 -0.18
CA LEU A 134 7.49 -12.01 1.03
C LEU A 134 7.07 -13.45 1.38
N PRO A 135 7.36 -13.94 2.60
CA PRO A 135 6.94 -15.28 3.03
C PRO A 135 5.43 -15.38 3.28
N ILE A 136 4.78 -14.25 3.52
CA ILE A 136 3.34 -14.13 3.78
C ILE A 136 2.75 -13.07 2.85
N PRO A 137 1.63 -13.35 2.17
CA PRO A 137 0.95 -12.36 1.35
C PRO A 137 0.60 -11.10 2.16
N PRO A 138 0.95 -9.89 1.69
CA PRO A 138 0.73 -8.65 2.46
C PRO A 138 -0.75 -8.23 2.47
N SER A 139 -1.54 -8.77 1.57
CA SER A 139 -2.98 -8.50 1.45
C SER A 139 -3.69 -9.67 0.76
N PRO A 140 -4.97 -9.93 1.08
CA PRO A 140 -5.79 -10.88 0.30
C PRO A 140 -5.87 -10.56 -1.20
N ASN A 141 -5.63 -9.28 -1.57
CA ASN A 141 -5.59 -8.86 -2.97
C ASN A 141 -4.15 -8.82 -3.56
N LEU A 142 -3.14 -9.16 -2.79
CA LEU A 142 -1.76 -9.35 -3.26
C LEU A 142 -1.30 -10.75 -2.83
N PRO A 143 -1.82 -11.82 -3.46
CA PRO A 143 -1.67 -13.19 -2.94
C PRO A 143 -0.28 -13.78 -3.19
N ASN A 144 0.53 -13.18 -4.04
CA ASN A 144 1.86 -13.66 -4.40
C ASN A 144 2.76 -12.53 -4.90
N MET A 145 4.04 -12.81 -5.14
CA MET A 145 5.02 -11.82 -5.57
C MET A 145 4.72 -11.24 -6.95
N MET A 146 4.11 -12.00 -7.87
CA MET A 146 3.68 -11.46 -9.17
C MET A 146 2.71 -10.28 -8.99
N SER A 147 1.70 -10.46 -8.13
CA SER A 147 0.75 -9.38 -7.83
C SER A 147 1.41 -8.18 -7.15
N VAL A 148 2.43 -8.40 -6.30
CA VAL A 148 3.18 -7.33 -5.64
C VAL A 148 3.99 -6.52 -6.65
N TYR A 149 4.66 -7.16 -7.60
CA TYR A 149 5.45 -6.49 -8.63
C TYR A 149 4.58 -5.78 -9.68
N LEU A 150 3.41 -6.31 -10.00
CA LEU A 150 2.47 -5.69 -10.93
C LEU A 150 1.62 -4.57 -10.30
N TYR A 151 1.52 -4.54 -8.98
CA TYR A 151 0.70 -3.59 -8.25
C TYR A 151 1.02 -2.12 -8.57
N PRO A 152 2.29 -1.67 -8.64
CA PRO A 152 2.63 -0.29 -8.98
C PRO A 152 1.99 0.21 -10.27
N SER A 153 1.95 -0.65 -11.30
CA SER A 153 1.38 -0.31 -12.62
C SER A 153 -0.14 -0.53 -12.67
N LEU A 154 -0.63 -1.68 -12.20
CA LEU A 154 -2.04 -2.04 -12.35
C LEU A 154 -2.96 -1.23 -11.44
N CYS A 155 -2.48 -0.71 -10.32
CA CYS A 155 -3.29 0.07 -9.40
C CYS A 155 -3.86 1.35 -10.04
N PHE A 156 -3.22 1.91 -11.07
CA PHE A 156 -3.75 3.06 -11.81
C PHE A 156 -5.11 2.76 -12.45
N PHE A 157 -5.34 1.54 -12.87
CA PHE A 157 -6.63 1.14 -13.44
C PHE A 157 -7.77 1.15 -12.43
N GLU A 158 -7.51 1.16 -11.13
CA GLU A 158 -8.58 1.22 -10.13
C GLU A 158 -9.39 2.53 -10.21
N GLY A 159 -8.80 3.61 -10.72
CA GLY A 159 -9.49 4.86 -11.01
C GLY A 159 -10.26 4.90 -12.33
N THR A 160 -10.22 3.83 -13.12
CA THR A 160 -10.83 3.73 -14.45
C THR A 160 -11.97 2.70 -14.50
N ASP A 161 -12.51 2.41 -15.68
CA ASP A 161 -13.48 1.33 -15.91
C ASP A 161 -12.82 -0.07 -15.91
N ILE A 162 -11.51 -0.18 -15.85
CA ILE A 162 -10.80 -1.45 -15.90
C ILE A 162 -10.84 -2.15 -14.53
N SER A 163 -11.24 -3.40 -14.49
CA SER A 163 -11.03 -4.30 -13.36
C SER A 163 -9.59 -4.81 -13.35
N VAL A 164 -8.95 -4.81 -12.20
CA VAL A 164 -7.61 -5.39 -11.98
C VAL A 164 -7.68 -6.80 -11.38
N GLY A 165 -8.76 -7.52 -11.66
CA GLY A 165 -8.94 -8.90 -11.22
C GLY A 165 -9.34 -9.07 -9.75
N ARG A 166 -9.64 -8.01 -9.00
CA ARG A 166 -10.24 -8.17 -7.66
C ARG A 166 -11.55 -8.96 -7.78
N GLY A 167 -11.76 -9.90 -6.87
CA GLY A 167 -12.89 -10.85 -6.93
C GLY A 167 -12.65 -12.03 -7.86
N THR A 168 -11.43 -12.26 -8.33
CA THR A 168 -10.95 -13.47 -9.00
C THR A 168 -9.89 -14.16 -8.15
N ASP A 169 -9.30 -15.25 -8.65
CA ASP A 169 -8.11 -15.89 -8.04
C ASP A 169 -6.81 -15.17 -8.42
N PHE A 170 -6.88 -14.12 -9.26
CA PHE A 170 -5.74 -13.45 -9.87
C PHE A 170 -5.75 -11.91 -9.68
N PRO A 171 -6.04 -11.38 -8.47
CA PRO A 171 -6.05 -9.94 -8.26
C PRO A 171 -4.67 -9.36 -8.53
N PHE A 172 -4.66 -8.21 -9.24
CA PHE A 172 -3.44 -7.53 -9.72
C PHE A 172 -2.51 -8.41 -10.57
N GLN A 173 -3.07 -9.41 -11.26
CA GLN A 173 -2.35 -10.26 -12.21
C GLN A 173 -3.09 -10.37 -13.54
N VAL A 174 -4.29 -9.83 -13.61
CA VAL A 174 -5.10 -9.71 -14.81
C VAL A 174 -5.74 -8.33 -14.83
N PHE A 175 -6.09 -7.84 -16.02
CA PHE A 175 -6.91 -6.65 -16.15
C PHE A 175 -7.91 -6.80 -17.29
N GLY A 176 -9.05 -6.12 -17.18
CA GLY A 176 -10.08 -6.18 -18.22
C GLY A 176 -11.34 -5.41 -17.85
N SER A 177 -12.21 -5.25 -18.83
CA SER A 177 -13.51 -4.58 -18.70
C SER A 177 -14.54 -5.25 -19.60
N PRO A 178 -15.85 -5.16 -19.30
CA PRO A 178 -16.91 -5.53 -20.23
C PRO A 178 -16.89 -4.69 -21.52
N ASN A 179 -16.31 -3.48 -21.46
CA ASN A 179 -16.28 -2.53 -22.55
C ASN A 179 -15.06 -2.68 -23.48
N LEU A 180 -14.08 -3.51 -23.10
CA LEU A 180 -12.97 -3.83 -23.99
C LEU A 180 -13.41 -4.79 -25.09
N LYS A 181 -13.14 -4.41 -26.34
CA LYS A 181 -13.50 -5.21 -27.51
C LYS A 181 -12.50 -6.34 -27.80
N GLU A 182 -11.25 -6.14 -27.39
CA GLU A 182 -10.14 -7.05 -27.65
C GLU A 182 -9.44 -7.46 -26.37
N GLY A 183 -9.03 -8.72 -26.29
CA GLY A 183 -8.29 -9.28 -25.17
C GLY A 183 -8.17 -10.80 -25.30
N LYS A 184 -7.08 -11.34 -24.77
CA LYS A 184 -6.77 -12.78 -24.85
C LYS A 184 -7.26 -13.57 -23.64
N PHE A 185 -7.77 -12.87 -22.62
CA PHE A 185 -8.23 -13.48 -21.38
C PHE A 185 -9.62 -12.97 -20.99
N LYS A 186 -10.44 -13.87 -20.45
CA LYS A 186 -11.79 -13.57 -19.99
C LYS A 186 -11.95 -13.99 -18.54
N PHE A 187 -12.59 -13.16 -17.74
CA PHE A 187 -12.86 -13.44 -16.33
C PHE A 187 -14.14 -12.74 -15.85
N THR A 188 -14.76 -13.29 -14.82
CA THR A 188 -15.94 -12.68 -14.18
C THR A 188 -15.63 -12.46 -12.70
N PRO A 189 -15.51 -11.20 -12.23
CA PRO A 189 -15.33 -10.92 -10.81
C PRO A 189 -16.54 -11.38 -9.99
N ILE A 190 -16.29 -12.02 -8.86
CA ILE A 190 -17.33 -12.43 -7.89
C ILE A 190 -16.98 -11.92 -6.50
N SER A 191 -17.91 -11.98 -5.57
CA SER A 191 -17.63 -11.63 -4.17
C SER A 191 -16.65 -12.63 -3.57
N LYS A 192 -15.52 -12.13 -3.06
CA LYS A 192 -14.49 -12.92 -2.38
C LYS A 192 -14.01 -12.23 -1.11
N PHE A 193 -13.30 -12.98 -0.26
CA PHE A 193 -12.59 -12.40 0.87
C PHE A 193 -11.60 -11.33 0.36
N GLY A 194 -11.64 -10.13 0.97
CA GLY A 194 -10.85 -8.99 0.52
C GLY A 194 -11.46 -8.17 -0.64
N ALA A 195 -12.52 -8.69 -1.32
CA ALA A 195 -13.19 -8.01 -2.43
C ALA A 195 -14.70 -8.39 -2.45
N LYS A 196 -15.47 -7.92 -1.46
CA LYS A 196 -16.90 -8.22 -1.35
C LYS A 196 -17.74 -7.68 -2.51
N ASN A 197 -17.38 -6.50 -3.01
CA ASN A 197 -18.02 -5.81 -4.13
C ASN A 197 -16.96 -5.38 -5.15
N PRO A 198 -16.36 -6.33 -5.88
CA PRO A 198 -15.37 -5.99 -6.90
C PRO A 198 -16.01 -5.25 -8.07
N LYS A 199 -15.21 -4.46 -8.78
CA LYS A 199 -15.63 -3.80 -10.03
C LYS A 199 -16.11 -4.85 -11.02
N HIS A 200 -17.22 -4.59 -11.74
CA HIS A 200 -17.88 -5.50 -12.70
C HIS A 200 -18.29 -6.86 -12.09
N LYS A 201 -18.68 -6.88 -10.81
CA LYS A 201 -19.15 -8.10 -10.14
C LYS A 201 -20.26 -8.80 -10.95
N GLY A 202 -20.06 -10.08 -11.27
CA GLY A 202 -21.02 -10.89 -12.03
C GLY A 202 -21.07 -10.62 -13.53
N VAL A 203 -20.22 -9.71 -14.05
CA VAL A 203 -20.17 -9.35 -15.47
C VAL A 203 -18.89 -9.88 -16.09
N LEU A 204 -19.01 -10.46 -17.30
CA LEU A 204 -17.86 -10.95 -18.05
C LEU A 204 -16.98 -9.78 -18.51
N CYS A 205 -15.73 -9.80 -18.10
CA CYS A 205 -14.67 -8.89 -18.54
C CYS A 205 -13.79 -9.56 -19.60
N VAL A 206 -13.39 -8.77 -20.58
CA VAL A 206 -12.40 -9.14 -21.61
C VAL A 206 -11.14 -8.34 -21.34
N GLY A 207 -9.97 -8.95 -21.47
CA GLY A 207 -8.69 -8.27 -21.17
C GLY A 207 -7.48 -9.15 -21.35
N ASN A 208 -6.49 -9.00 -20.48
CA ASN A 208 -5.24 -9.74 -20.59
C ASN A 208 -4.83 -10.38 -19.24
N ASP A 209 -4.07 -11.47 -19.38
CA ASP A 209 -3.45 -12.22 -18.29
C ASP A 209 -1.96 -11.90 -18.26
N LEU A 210 -1.49 -11.46 -17.10
CA LEU A 210 -0.11 -11.05 -16.86
C LEU A 210 0.66 -12.05 -15.99
N ARG A 211 0.05 -13.19 -15.63
CA ARG A 211 0.66 -14.17 -14.69
C ARG A 211 1.96 -14.78 -15.20
N ASN A 212 2.16 -14.80 -16.50
CA ASN A 212 3.31 -15.42 -17.15
C ASN A 212 4.27 -14.42 -17.78
N ILE A 213 4.15 -13.13 -17.48
CA ILE A 213 5.13 -12.15 -17.96
C ILE A 213 6.46 -12.31 -17.22
N ASN A 214 7.55 -12.01 -17.94
CA ASN A 214 8.85 -11.96 -17.30
C ASN A 214 8.96 -10.68 -16.46
N ILE A 215 9.06 -10.84 -15.13
CA ILE A 215 9.18 -9.70 -14.20
C ILE A 215 10.46 -8.88 -14.46
N ASP A 216 11.54 -9.52 -14.90
CA ASP A 216 12.79 -8.82 -15.19
C ASP A 216 12.70 -7.92 -16.43
N SER A 217 11.64 -8.05 -17.22
CA SER A 217 11.33 -7.16 -18.35
C SER A 217 10.41 -5.99 -17.98
N LEU A 218 9.97 -5.90 -16.74
CA LEU A 218 9.21 -4.76 -16.22
C LEU A 218 10.22 -3.67 -15.81
N ASN A 219 10.51 -2.76 -16.73
CA ASN A 219 11.28 -1.53 -16.50
C ASN A 219 10.35 -0.33 -16.63
#